data_0e16d4df6a3d18c8bb8f5a0aced313d8
#
_entry.id   0e16d4df6a3d18c8bb8f5a0aced313d8
#
_cell.length_a   1.000
_cell.length_b   1.000
_cell.length_c   1.000
_cell.angle_alpha   90.00
_cell.angle_beta   90.00
_cell.angle_gamma   90.00
#
_symmetry.space_group_name_H-M   'P 1'
#
loop_
_entity.id
_entity.type
_entity.pdbx_description
1 polymer ?
#
loop_
_entity_poly.entity_id
_entity_poly.type
_entity_poly.pdbx_seq_one_letter_code
_entity_poly.pdbx_strand_id
1 'polypeptide(L)'
;MDEEKYPAWLADKVLNTSFDWKTVTKTSMSELLAVITLHDSYWYNTYVEDGNAWVLVINLDAVWNKTFCHNLEDWPFLVLRFQQVFCSFQDFNDYDNDHRIIGDAESAPLNSGRLFEWLQFGQASGLLSSDATKKVVETKSVCRTEISTVYGGLLSLIHAPVIEILLYSEQGSQLSINLVAP
;
A
#
# COMPACT_ATOMS: atom_id res chain seq x y z
N MET A 1 2.29 4.38 26.75
CA MET A 1 1.89 4.98 25.48
C MET A 1 0.43 4.65 25.32
N ASP A 2 -0.42 5.65 25.23
CA ASP A 2 -1.84 5.41 24.97
C ASP A 2 -1.95 4.70 23.63
N GLU A 3 -2.74 3.62 23.58
CA GLU A 3 -3.10 2.98 22.32
C GLU A 3 -3.65 4.07 21.41
N GLU A 4 -2.92 4.42 20.34
CA GLU A 4 -3.41 5.33 19.31
C GLU A 4 -4.64 4.68 18.69
N LYS A 5 -5.79 5.04 19.21
CA LYS A 5 -7.06 4.54 18.70
C LYS A 5 -7.28 5.14 17.32
N TYR A 6 -7.67 4.30 16.39
CA TYR A 6 -8.23 4.76 15.11
C TYR A 6 -9.24 5.87 15.35
N PRO A 7 -9.21 6.98 14.60
CA PRO A 7 -10.32 7.92 14.60
C PRO A 7 -11.64 7.16 14.37
N ALA A 8 -12.68 7.50 15.12
CA ALA A 8 -13.95 6.77 15.08
C ALA A 8 -14.52 6.65 13.65
N TRP A 9 -14.39 7.72 12.85
CA TRP A 9 -14.83 7.73 11.46
C TRP A 9 -14.05 6.73 10.58
N LEU A 10 -12.75 6.55 10.85
CA LEU A 10 -11.90 5.61 10.10
C LEU A 10 -12.20 4.17 10.52
N ALA A 11 -12.34 3.93 11.82
CA ALA A 11 -12.72 2.63 12.36
C ALA A 11 -14.04 2.14 11.74
N ASP A 12 -15.04 3.01 11.65
CA ASP A 12 -16.34 2.71 11.02
C ASP A 12 -16.17 2.33 9.54
N LYS A 13 -15.39 3.11 8.77
CA LYS A 13 -15.12 2.83 7.36
C LYS A 13 -14.39 1.51 7.13
N VAL A 14 -13.40 1.20 7.95
CA VAL A 14 -12.62 -0.04 7.86
C VAL A 14 -13.47 -1.26 8.23
N LEU A 15 -14.18 -1.20 9.36
CA LEU A 15 -15.00 -2.31 9.85
C LEU A 15 -16.17 -2.64 8.90
N ASN A 16 -16.77 -1.63 8.28
CA ASN A 16 -17.89 -1.80 7.37
C ASN A 16 -17.47 -1.83 5.89
N THR A 17 -16.16 -1.82 5.60
CA THR A 17 -15.63 -1.74 4.23
C THR A 17 -16.33 -0.67 3.38
N SER A 18 -16.58 0.49 3.97
CA SER A 18 -17.51 1.52 3.45
C SER A 18 -16.80 2.73 2.82
N PHE A 19 -15.60 2.54 2.28
CA PHE A 19 -14.94 3.57 1.49
C PHE A 19 -15.68 3.80 0.16
N ASP A 20 -15.86 5.07 -0.21
CA ASP A 20 -16.52 5.40 -1.49
C ASP A 20 -15.53 5.35 -2.65
N TRP A 21 -15.43 4.19 -3.28
CA TRP A 21 -14.58 3.97 -4.45
C TRP A 21 -15.12 4.59 -5.75
N LYS A 22 -16.19 5.40 -5.72
CA LYS A 22 -16.69 6.11 -6.90
C LYS A 22 -15.99 7.43 -7.15
N THR A 23 -15.44 8.03 -6.09
CA THR A 23 -14.79 9.34 -6.10
C THR A 23 -13.27 9.25 -5.96
N VAL A 24 -12.68 8.17 -6.46
CA VAL A 24 -11.26 7.88 -6.32
C VAL A 24 -10.39 8.58 -7.34
N THR A 25 -9.16 8.87 -6.96
CA THR A 25 -8.08 9.13 -7.91
C THR A 25 -7.48 7.81 -8.34
N LYS A 26 -7.29 7.61 -9.66
CA LYS A 26 -6.63 6.43 -10.25
C LYS A 26 -5.26 6.83 -10.76
N THR A 27 -4.25 6.05 -10.37
CA THR A 27 -2.86 6.30 -10.75
C THR A 27 -2.04 5.01 -10.68
N SER A 28 -0.76 5.06 -11.00
CA SER A 28 0.19 4.01 -10.65
C SER A 28 0.82 4.29 -9.28
N MET A 29 1.31 3.23 -8.62
CA MET A 29 2.01 3.39 -7.35
C MET A 29 3.29 4.24 -7.51
N SER A 30 3.99 4.12 -8.64
CA SER A 30 5.19 4.93 -8.90
C SER A 30 4.88 6.42 -9.08
N GLU A 31 3.76 6.77 -9.72
CA GLU A 31 3.33 8.19 -9.81
C GLU A 31 2.90 8.72 -8.44
N LEU A 32 2.24 7.90 -7.62
CA LEU A 32 1.91 8.28 -6.25
C LEU A 32 3.16 8.56 -5.42
N LEU A 33 4.15 7.66 -5.46
CA LEU A 33 5.40 7.80 -4.71
C LEU A 33 6.28 8.96 -5.20
N ALA A 34 6.02 9.51 -6.38
CA ALA A 34 6.66 10.73 -6.87
C ALA A 34 6.16 12.00 -6.15
N VAL A 35 4.99 11.97 -5.53
CA VAL A 35 4.36 13.13 -4.87
C VAL A 35 4.09 12.91 -3.37
N ILE A 36 3.98 11.68 -2.92
CA ILE A 36 3.76 11.29 -1.51
C ILE A 36 4.93 10.43 -1.05
N THR A 37 5.47 10.75 0.12
CA THR A 37 6.48 9.94 0.79
C THR A 37 5.83 9.11 1.89
N LEU A 38 6.02 7.80 1.87
CA LEU A 38 5.51 6.91 2.92
C LEU A 38 6.48 6.76 4.10
N HIS A 39 7.71 7.27 3.99
CA HIS A 39 8.72 7.21 5.06
C HIS A 39 8.18 7.82 6.37
N ASP A 40 8.45 7.17 7.49
CA ASP A 40 7.97 7.49 8.83
C ASP A 40 6.44 7.50 9.00
N SER A 41 5.70 7.19 7.95
CA SER A 41 4.24 7.05 8.01
C SER A 41 3.85 5.79 8.77
N TYR A 42 2.67 5.81 9.39
CA TYR A 42 2.20 4.70 10.19
C TYR A 42 1.22 3.82 9.39
N TRP A 43 1.50 2.52 9.31
CA TRP A 43 0.64 1.55 8.65
C TRP A 43 -0.45 1.06 9.60
N TYR A 44 -1.65 1.57 9.44
CA TYR A 44 -2.76 1.28 10.35
C TYR A 44 -3.39 -0.08 10.11
N ASN A 45 -3.68 -0.43 8.85
CA ASN A 45 -4.41 -1.65 8.56
C ASN A 45 -4.18 -2.13 7.12
N THR A 46 -4.43 -3.42 6.94
CA THR A 46 -4.54 -4.07 5.63
C THR A 46 -5.68 -5.07 5.67
N TYR A 47 -6.54 -5.04 4.67
CA TYR A 47 -7.59 -6.02 4.51
C TYR A 47 -7.83 -6.33 3.03
N VAL A 48 -8.51 -7.44 2.77
CA VAL A 48 -8.81 -7.91 1.42
C VAL A 48 -10.31 -7.76 1.17
N GLU A 49 -10.65 -7.13 0.06
CA GLU A 49 -12.02 -7.05 -0.46
C GLU A 49 -12.28 -8.13 -1.50
N ASP A 50 -13.55 -8.29 -1.86
CA ASP A 50 -13.96 -9.20 -2.94
C ASP A 50 -13.17 -8.93 -4.24
N GLY A 51 -12.86 -10.00 -4.97
CA GLY A 51 -12.12 -9.90 -6.23
C GLY A 51 -10.61 -9.75 -6.09
N ASN A 52 -10.04 -10.13 -4.93
CA ASN A 52 -8.60 -10.02 -4.63
C ASN A 52 -8.08 -8.57 -4.62
N ALA A 53 -8.90 -7.62 -4.25
CA ALA A 53 -8.47 -6.26 -4.01
C ALA A 53 -7.90 -6.14 -2.59
N TRP A 54 -6.71 -5.57 -2.48
CA TRP A 54 -6.06 -5.30 -1.19
C TRP A 54 -6.17 -3.82 -0.87
N VAL A 55 -6.62 -3.52 0.35
CA VAL A 55 -6.75 -2.17 0.86
C VAL A 55 -5.76 -1.95 1.99
N LEU A 56 -4.94 -0.92 1.85
CA LEU A 56 -3.99 -0.46 2.87
C LEU A 56 -4.44 0.89 3.40
N VAL A 57 -4.42 1.04 4.71
CA VAL A 57 -4.70 2.30 5.40
C VAL A 57 -3.44 2.79 6.07
N ILE A 58 -2.98 3.96 5.68
CA ILE A 58 -1.70 4.55 6.12
C ILE A 58 -1.98 5.95 6.66
N ASN A 59 -1.48 6.26 7.84
CA ASN A 59 -1.46 7.62 8.36
C ASN A 59 -0.14 8.27 7.93
N LEU A 60 -0.21 9.28 7.07
CA LEU A 60 0.96 9.90 6.47
C LEU A 60 1.68 10.80 7.49
N ASP A 61 3.00 10.69 7.52
CA ASP A 61 3.82 11.62 8.29
C ASP A 61 3.72 13.04 7.71
N ALA A 62 3.38 14.01 8.56
CA ALA A 62 3.18 15.40 8.18
C ALA A 62 4.49 16.11 7.79
N VAL A 63 5.62 15.69 8.35
CA VAL A 63 6.92 16.32 8.08
C VAL A 63 7.35 16.08 6.64
N TRP A 64 7.15 14.86 6.14
CA TRP A 64 7.50 14.48 4.77
C TRP A 64 6.44 14.86 3.74
N ASN A 65 5.19 15.05 4.16
CA ASN A 65 4.06 15.29 3.27
C ASN A 65 3.44 16.69 3.42
N LYS A 66 4.27 17.70 3.59
CA LYS A 66 3.87 19.12 3.84
C LYS A 66 2.90 19.69 2.82
N THR A 67 2.92 19.20 1.59
CA THR A 67 2.01 19.64 0.52
C THR A 67 0.55 19.30 0.83
N PHE A 68 0.31 18.23 1.61
CA PHE A 68 -1.02 17.75 1.98
C PHE A 68 -1.38 18.05 3.44
N CYS A 69 -0.40 18.49 4.23
CA CYS A 69 -0.57 18.79 5.65
C CYS A 69 -0.44 20.30 5.85
N HIS A 70 -1.53 20.97 6.22
CA HIS A 70 -1.53 22.42 6.43
C HIS A 70 -0.76 22.84 7.69
N ASN A 71 -0.60 21.94 8.62
CA ASN A 71 0.25 22.08 9.81
C ASN A 71 0.89 20.74 10.17
N LEU A 72 1.93 20.75 11.01
CA LEU A 72 2.65 19.52 11.40
C LEU A 72 1.86 18.61 12.36
N GLU A 73 0.70 19.04 12.81
CA GLU A 73 -0.20 18.28 13.69
C GLU A 73 -1.32 17.59 12.89
N ASP A 74 -1.43 17.88 11.60
CA ASP A 74 -2.46 17.31 10.71
C ASP A 74 -1.86 16.13 9.94
N TRP A 75 -2.15 14.93 10.41
CA TRP A 75 -1.67 13.68 9.85
C TRP A 75 -2.75 13.01 9.00
N PRO A 76 -2.76 13.24 7.69
CA PRO A 76 -3.81 12.72 6.82
C PRO A 76 -3.72 11.20 6.65
N PHE A 77 -4.86 10.59 6.34
CA PHE A 77 -4.98 9.17 6.07
C PHE A 77 -5.03 8.91 4.57
N LEU A 78 -4.06 8.14 4.10
CA LEU A 78 -4.02 7.61 2.74
C LEU A 78 -4.63 6.21 2.73
N VAL A 79 -5.61 5.98 1.86
CA VAL A 79 -6.20 4.67 1.63
C VAL A 79 -5.86 4.24 0.22
N LEU A 80 -5.09 3.16 0.11
CA LEU A 80 -4.65 2.56 -1.15
C LEU A 80 -5.46 1.32 -1.44
N ARG A 81 -5.99 1.18 -2.64
CA ARG A 81 -6.62 -0.05 -3.11
C ARG A 81 -5.88 -0.59 -4.31
N PHE A 82 -5.26 -1.73 -4.12
CA PHE A 82 -4.62 -2.51 -5.16
C PHE A 82 -5.64 -3.46 -5.75
N GLN A 83 -6.10 -3.18 -6.96
CA GLN A 83 -7.01 -4.07 -7.66
C GLN A 83 -6.23 -5.26 -8.26
N GLN A 84 -6.86 -6.43 -8.28
CA GLN A 84 -6.30 -7.64 -8.90
C GLN A 84 -4.89 -7.96 -8.38
N VAL A 85 -4.77 -8.18 -7.10
CA VAL A 85 -3.52 -8.70 -6.52
C VAL A 85 -3.38 -10.16 -6.90
N PHE A 86 -2.35 -10.47 -7.67
CA PHE A 86 -2.07 -11.82 -8.18
C PHE A 86 -1.27 -12.67 -7.20
N CYS A 87 -0.41 -12.00 -6.44
CA CYS A 87 0.44 -12.64 -5.44
C CYS A 87 0.78 -11.63 -4.35
N SER A 88 0.90 -12.10 -3.13
CA SER A 88 1.33 -11.32 -1.98
C SER A 88 2.32 -12.11 -1.14
N PHE A 89 3.26 -11.41 -0.56
CA PHE A 89 4.16 -11.91 0.46
C PHE A 89 4.15 -10.92 1.63
N GLN A 90 4.02 -11.46 2.83
CA GLN A 90 4.08 -10.68 4.06
C GLN A 90 5.05 -11.35 5.02
N ASP A 91 5.95 -10.56 5.56
CA ASP A 91 6.88 -10.97 6.60
C ASP A 91 6.88 -9.89 7.70
N PHE A 92 6.12 -10.14 8.74
CA PHE A 92 6.06 -9.27 9.91
C PHE A 92 6.53 -10.06 11.12
N ASN A 93 7.62 -9.62 11.71
CA ASN A 93 8.06 -10.16 12.99
C ASN A 93 7.15 -9.64 14.11
N ASP A 94 6.49 -10.53 14.82
CA ASP A 94 5.42 -10.29 15.81
C ASP A 94 5.84 -9.56 17.10
N TYR A 95 7.00 -8.87 17.16
CA TYR A 95 7.60 -8.59 18.46
C TYR A 95 7.30 -7.24 19.09
N ASP A 96 6.71 -6.23 18.39
CA ASP A 96 6.33 -4.97 19.05
C ASP A 96 5.37 -4.09 18.21
N ASN A 97 4.62 -3.21 18.88
CA ASN A 97 3.68 -2.26 18.26
C ASN A 97 4.35 -1.24 17.30
N ASP A 98 5.66 -1.05 17.42
CA ASP A 98 6.44 -0.14 16.57
C ASP A 98 6.75 -0.70 15.17
N HIS A 99 6.38 -1.95 14.87
CA HIS A 99 6.61 -2.61 13.57
C HIS A 99 5.80 -2.03 12.41
N ARG A 100 4.96 -1.05 12.66
CA ARG A 100 4.08 -0.45 11.67
C ARG A 100 4.61 0.85 11.05
N ILE A 101 5.76 1.33 11.50
CA ILE A 101 6.40 2.52 10.91
C ILE A 101 7.04 2.12 9.60
N ILE A 102 6.60 2.76 8.52
CA ILE A 102 7.11 2.50 7.17
C ILE A 102 8.50 3.11 7.05
N GLY A 103 9.47 2.29 6.65
CA GLY A 103 10.84 2.73 6.37
C GLY A 103 11.02 3.13 4.92
N ASP A 104 10.45 2.36 3.99
CA ASP A 104 10.57 2.62 2.56
C ASP A 104 9.41 2.00 1.77
N ALA A 105 9.14 2.54 0.60
CA ALA A 105 8.18 1.98 -0.34
C ALA A 105 8.68 2.17 -1.77
N GLU A 106 8.62 1.11 -2.57
CA GLU A 106 8.98 1.15 -3.98
C GLU A 106 7.94 0.45 -4.86
N SER A 107 7.85 0.87 -6.11
CA SER A 107 7.04 0.20 -7.11
C SER A 107 7.74 0.19 -8.46
N ALA A 108 7.73 -0.96 -9.11
CA ALA A 108 8.39 -1.18 -10.38
C ALA A 108 7.64 -2.25 -11.21
N PRO A 109 7.91 -2.34 -12.53
CA PRO A 109 7.50 -3.50 -13.31
C PRO A 109 8.04 -4.81 -12.71
N LEU A 110 7.28 -5.89 -12.86
CA LEU A 110 7.66 -7.21 -12.35
C LEU A 110 8.79 -7.85 -13.19
N ASN A 111 10.02 -7.41 -12.97
CA ASN A 111 11.21 -8.00 -13.58
C ASN A 111 12.38 -8.19 -12.60
N SER A 112 12.16 -7.82 -11.35
CA SER A 112 13.16 -7.87 -10.27
C SER A 112 12.49 -7.88 -8.90
N GLY A 113 13.29 -8.00 -7.84
CA GLY A 113 12.84 -7.94 -6.46
C GLY A 113 12.56 -9.31 -5.84
N ARG A 114 12.37 -9.33 -4.53
CA ARG A 114 12.25 -10.57 -3.72
C ARG A 114 11.14 -11.49 -4.19
N LEU A 115 10.00 -10.93 -4.52
CA LEU A 115 8.86 -11.73 -4.94
C LEU A 115 9.09 -12.37 -6.33
N PHE A 116 9.77 -11.66 -7.23
CA PHE A 116 10.17 -12.21 -8.52
C PHE A 116 11.18 -13.35 -8.37
N GLU A 117 12.20 -13.19 -7.54
CA GLU A 117 13.17 -14.23 -7.21
C GLU A 117 12.49 -15.45 -6.58
N TRP A 118 11.55 -15.24 -5.68
CA TRP A 118 10.77 -16.30 -5.06
C TRP A 118 9.89 -17.06 -6.05
N LEU A 119 9.26 -16.35 -7.00
CA LEU A 119 8.49 -16.98 -8.09
C LEU A 119 9.40 -17.84 -8.97
N GLN A 120 10.58 -17.35 -9.33
CA GLN A 120 11.57 -18.10 -10.11
C GLN A 120 12.03 -19.35 -9.35
N PHE A 121 12.33 -19.22 -8.07
CA PHE A 121 12.71 -20.36 -7.22
C PHE A 121 11.57 -21.38 -7.13
N GLY A 122 10.34 -20.95 -6.88
CA GLY A 122 9.17 -21.81 -6.81
C GLY A 122 8.90 -22.58 -8.11
N GLN A 123 9.14 -21.93 -9.24
CA GLN A 123 9.06 -22.58 -10.56
C GLN A 123 10.18 -23.61 -10.75
N ALA A 124 11.42 -23.23 -10.45
CA ALA A 124 12.60 -24.10 -10.62
C ALA A 124 12.54 -25.34 -9.71
N SER A 125 11.97 -25.19 -8.51
CA SER A 125 11.79 -26.30 -7.53
C SER A 125 10.54 -27.13 -7.74
N GLY A 126 9.69 -26.77 -8.71
CA GLY A 126 8.42 -27.48 -8.98
C GLY A 126 7.31 -27.21 -7.94
N LEU A 127 7.50 -26.24 -7.04
CA LEU A 127 6.49 -25.84 -6.05
C LEU A 127 5.39 -24.98 -6.68
N LEU A 128 5.67 -24.28 -7.77
CA LEU A 128 4.71 -23.48 -8.53
C LEU A 128 4.55 -24.07 -9.93
N SER A 129 3.32 -24.11 -10.44
CA SER A 129 3.11 -24.54 -11.80
C SER A 129 3.73 -23.51 -12.78
N SER A 130 4.40 -24.01 -13.82
CA SER A 130 4.98 -23.17 -14.86
C SER A 130 3.95 -22.28 -15.54
N ASP A 131 2.71 -22.75 -15.69
CA ASP A 131 1.63 -22.00 -16.34
C ASP A 131 1.12 -20.84 -15.48
N ALA A 132 1.02 -21.01 -14.16
CA ALA A 132 0.62 -19.94 -13.25
C ALA A 132 1.69 -18.85 -13.21
N THR A 133 2.94 -19.23 -13.05
CA THR A 133 4.09 -18.28 -13.04
C THR A 133 4.22 -17.56 -14.38
N LYS A 134 4.09 -18.30 -15.50
CA LYS A 134 4.16 -17.76 -16.84
C LYS A 134 3.07 -16.72 -17.08
N LYS A 135 1.83 -16.98 -16.68
CA LYS A 135 0.72 -16.00 -16.78
C LYS A 135 1.01 -14.71 -16.04
N VAL A 136 1.58 -14.78 -14.84
CA VAL A 136 1.92 -13.60 -14.03
C VAL A 136 3.09 -12.84 -14.66
N VAL A 137 4.13 -13.51 -15.10
CA VAL A 137 5.35 -12.89 -15.65
C VAL A 137 5.15 -12.38 -17.08
N GLU A 138 4.38 -13.06 -17.93
CA GLU A 138 4.09 -12.66 -19.30
C GLU A 138 3.07 -11.52 -19.41
N THR A 139 2.31 -11.25 -18.37
CA THR A 139 1.38 -10.11 -18.35
C THR A 139 2.20 -8.82 -18.25
N LYS A 140 2.52 -8.19 -19.39
CA LYS A 140 3.30 -6.93 -19.48
C LYS A 140 2.71 -5.74 -18.69
N SER A 141 1.59 -5.93 -18.03
CA SER A 141 0.82 -4.95 -17.27
C SER A 141 0.78 -5.26 -15.78
N VAL A 142 1.77 -5.94 -15.24
CA VAL A 142 1.85 -6.28 -13.82
C VAL A 142 2.98 -5.50 -13.16
N CYS A 143 2.68 -4.89 -12.02
CA CYS A 143 3.64 -4.17 -11.20
C CYS A 143 3.90 -4.92 -9.89
N ARG A 144 5.09 -4.71 -9.37
CA ARG A 144 5.48 -5.08 -8.02
C ARG A 144 5.48 -3.81 -7.15
N THR A 145 4.87 -3.87 -5.99
CA THR A 145 5.03 -2.86 -4.93
C THR A 145 5.56 -3.53 -3.69
N GLU A 146 6.60 -2.96 -3.11
CA GLU A 146 7.19 -3.39 -1.83
C GLU A 146 7.13 -2.24 -0.84
N ILE A 147 6.65 -2.54 0.37
CA ILE A 147 6.61 -1.62 1.49
C ILE A 147 7.33 -2.30 2.64
N SER A 148 8.40 -1.69 3.11
CA SER A 148 9.18 -2.19 4.24
C SER A 148 8.91 -1.34 5.48
N THR A 149 8.98 -1.96 6.66
CA THR A 149 8.94 -1.24 7.93
C THR A 149 10.35 -1.03 8.48
N VAL A 150 10.51 -0.03 9.33
CA VAL A 150 11.80 0.32 9.97
C VAL A 150 12.41 -0.89 10.70
N TYR A 151 11.60 -1.78 11.22
CA TYR A 151 12.03 -2.94 12.00
C TYR A 151 12.08 -4.26 11.21
N GLY A 152 12.11 -4.18 9.88
CA GLY A 152 12.35 -5.34 9.02
C GLY A 152 11.10 -6.06 8.53
N GLY A 153 9.90 -5.55 8.82
CA GLY A 153 8.68 -6.05 8.19
C GLY A 153 8.65 -5.72 6.69
N LEU A 154 8.02 -6.59 5.90
CA LEU A 154 7.91 -6.42 4.46
C LEU A 154 6.52 -6.84 3.97
N LEU A 155 5.90 -6.01 3.15
CA LEU A 155 4.79 -6.37 2.27
C LEU A 155 5.27 -6.28 0.83
N SER A 156 5.13 -7.36 0.07
CA SER A 156 5.33 -7.36 -1.37
C SER A 156 4.05 -7.78 -2.06
N LEU A 157 3.59 -6.98 -3.03
CA LEU A 157 2.40 -7.25 -3.83
C LEU A 157 2.77 -7.31 -5.31
N ILE A 158 2.21 -8.28 -6.03
CA ILE A 158 2.12 -8.27 -7.49
C ILE A 158 0.68 -7.94 -7.87
N HIS A 159 0.47 -6.86 -8.57
CA HIS A 159 -0.85 -6.31 -8.82
C HIS A 159 -0.97 -5.65 -10.19
N ALA A 160 -2.20 -5.33 -10.60
CA ALA A 160 -2.46 -4.52 -11.79
C ALA A 160 -1.81 -3.13 -11.64
N PRO A 161 -1.35 -2.49 -12.75
CA PRO A 161 -0.57 -1.25 -12.69
C PRO A 161 -1.34 -0.07 -12.07
N VAL A 162 -2.65 -0.07 -12.22
CA VAL A 162 -3.50 1.01 -11.72
C VAL A 162 -3.95 0.69 -10.30
N ILE A 163 -3.74 1.63 -9.39
CA ILE A 163 -4.25 1.64 -8.04
C ILE A 163 -5.31 2.73 -7.87
N GLU A 164 -6.14 2.57 -6.88
CA GLU A 164 -7.14 3.56 -6.47
C GLU A 164 -6.73 4.17 -5.13
N ILE A 165 -6.86 5.49 -5.03
CA ILE A 165 -6.43 6.26 -3.86
C ILE A 165 -7.55 7.14 -3.34
N LEU A 166 -7.67 7.15 -2.01
CA LEU A 166 -8.42 8.14 -1.25
C LEU A 166 -7.48 8.80 -0.24
N LEU A 167 -7.63 10.10 -0.06
CA LEU A 167 -6.92 10.85 0.97
C LEU A 167 -7.96 11.53 1.86
N TYR A 168 -7.79 11.40 3.16
CA TYR A 168 -8.66 12.01 4.16
C TYR A 168 -7.85 12.86 5.12
N SER A 169 -8.43 13.99 5.56
CA SER A 169 -7.90 14.69 6.72
C SER A 169 -8.04 13.84 7.98
N GLU A 170 -7.36 14.21 9.03
CA GLU A 170 -7.50 13.58 10.34
C GLU A 170 -8.95 13.57 10.84
N GLN A 171 -9.73 14.59 10.49
CA GLN A 171 -11.15 14.73 10.84
C GLN A 171 -12.09 13.95 9.91
N GLY A 172 -11.58 13.26 8.90
CA GLY A 172 -12.35 12.42 7.98
C GLY A 172 -12.93 13.13 6.76
N SER A 173 -12.53 14.37 6.48
CA SER A 173 -12.88 15.05 5.24
C SER A 173 -12.02 14.53 4.09
N GLN A 174 -12.63 14.14 2.97
CA GLN A 174 -11.88 13.71 1.79
C GLN A 174 -11.12 14.89 1.18
N LEU A 175 -9.85 14.67 0.90
CA LEU A 175 -8.93 15.64 0.30
C LEU A 175 -8.67 15.30 -1.16
N SER A 176 -8.39 16.31 -1.97
CA SER A 176 -7.96 16.11 -3.35
C SER A 176 -6.45 15.87 -3.42
N ILE A 177 -6.04 14.89 -4.22
CA ILE A 177 -4.62 14.65 -4.52
C ILE A 177 -4.33 15.23 -5.90
N ASN A 178 -3.38 16.16 -5.97
CA ASN A 178 -2.85 16.64 -7.24
C ASN A 178 -1.57 15.84 -7.56
N LEU A 179 -1.67 14.94 -8.54
CA LEU A 179 -0.57 14.06 -8.95
C LEU A 179 0.37 14.70 -9.99
N VAL A 180 0.22 15.99 -10.26
CA VAL A 180 1.18 16.70 -11.12
C VAL A 180 2.44 16.91 -10.29
N ALA A 181 3.50 16.20 -10.64
CA ALA A 181 4.83 16.46 -10.06
C ALA A 181 5.23 17.92 -10.31
N PRO A 182 5.85 18.59 -9.33
CA PRO A 182 6.29 19.96 -9.44
C PRO A 182 7.35 20.17 -10.53
#